data_ade33253a8fbabc930d9a5ec4018460a
#
_entry.id   ade33253a8fbabc930d9a5ec4018460a
#
_cell.length_a   1.000
_cell.length_b   1.000
_cell.length_c   1.000
_cell.angle_alpha   90.00
_cell.angle_beta   90.00
_cell.angle_gamma   90.00
#
_symmetry.space_group_name_H-M   'P 1'
#
loop_
_entity.id
_entity.type
_entity.pdbx_description
1 polymer ?
#
loop_
_entity_poly.entity_id
_entity_poly.type
_entity_poly.pdbx_seq_one_letter_code
_entity_poly.pdbx_strand_id
1 'polypeptide(L)'
;MKILKLFLPIAVSISSLFATWFDDIPRTITQPNGEIIDCFVTGDQYGRRLHDANDFTMIMNPEDGYYYYAIPGINNELIPSTFIPGTVDPKTYGLEPGLAMSLAEYNRNKDFYHNSESERDSRDAPTSGEIAQINVFIRFADDPVFPNPRSYYDVVFQADEGEPSLRDYYWEVSYNSLWVNTFHFPGSIDDVNTAYQDEHPRGYYQPQSGTNPDGYQNDNERTQREHTLLANALNAISSEVSPLTDIDANDDGYVDAVSFVIYGQPGDWAELLWPHRWSLYSQTVTINGAQVWDYLFMLSESWYFNVGVLCHEFFHVLGAPDLYHYDGGGSPSPVGGWDV
;
A
#
# COMPACT_ATOMS: atom_id res chain seq x y z
N MET A 1 -48.74 -4.20 -30.54
CA MET A 1 -47.37 -4.69 -30.54
C MET A 1 -46.73 -4.21 -29.21
N LYS A 2 -46.68 -5.08 -28.20
CA LYS A 2 -46.12 -4.75 -26.87
C LYS A 2 -44.62 -5.08 -26.91
N ILE A 3 -43.79 -4.06 -26.78
CA ILE A 3 -42.33 -4.21 -26.65
C ILE A 3 -42.04 -4.64 -25.22
N LEU A 4 -41.63 -5.89 -25.08
CA LEU A 4 -41.14 -6.48 -23.84
C LEU A 4 -39.72 -5.96 -23.60
N LYS A 5 -39.54 -5.03 -22.65
CA LYS A 5 -38.20 -4.61 -22.20
C LYS A 5 -37.62 -5.72 -21.35
N LEU A 6 -36.63 -6.41 -21.90
CA LEU A 6 -35.82 -7.39 -21.18
C LEU A 6 -34.86 -6.62 -20.24
N PHE A 7 -35.15 -6.61 -18.96
CA PHE A 7 -34.19 -6.18 -17.94
C PHE A 7 -33.17 -7.31 -17.75
N LEU A 8 -31.98 -7.11 -18.24
CA LEU A 8 -30.84 -7.93 -17.90
C LEU A 8 -30.35 -7.47 -16.52
N PRO A 9 -30.35 -8.32 -15.47
CA PRO A 9 -29.72 -7.94 -14.21
C PRO A 9 -28.21 -7.89 -14.44
N ILE A 10 -27.61 -6.71 -14.36
CA ILE A 10 -26.17 -6.57 -14.20
C ILE A 10 -25.90 -7.11 -12.81
N ALA A 11 -25.28 -8.28 -12.73
CA ALA A 11 -24.68 -8.76 -11.50
C ALA A 11 -23.46 -7.86 -11.23
N VAL A 12 -23.67 -6.82 -10.44
CA VAL A 12 -22.58 -6.11 -9.79
C VAL A 12 -21.99 -7.11 -8.79
N SER A 13 -20.83 -7.68 -9.12
CA SER A 13 -20.00 -8.36 -8.16
C SER A 13 -19.55 -7.28 -7.17
N ILE A 14 -20.22 -7.22 -6.02
CA ILE A 14 -19.73 -6.47 -4.87
C ILE A 14 -18.51 -7.28 -4.39
N SER A 15 -17.31 -6.92 -4.89
CA SER A 15 -16.08 -7.28 -4.24
C SER A 15 -16.12 -6.59 -2.87
N SER A 16 -16.19 -7.37 -1.82
CA SER A 16 -16.07 -6.90 -0.44
C SER A 16 -14.72 -6.17 -0.33
N LEU A 17 -14.75 -4.85 -0.26
CA LEU A 17 -13.59 -4.01 0.01
C LEU A 17 -13.31 -4.17 1.50
N PHE A 18 -12.33 -4.98 1.84
CA PHE A 18 -11.78 -5.05 3.19
C PHE A 18 -10.64 -4.05 3.28
N ALA A 19 -10.66 -3.25 4.31
CA ALA A 19 -9.60 -2.34 4.68
C ALA A 19 -8.27 -3.09 4.81
N THR A 20 -7.22 -2.67 4.17
CA THR A 20 -5.85 -3.18 4.01
C THR A 20 -5.55 -4.68 4.26
N TRP A 21 -6.47 -5.45 4.82
CA TRP A 21 -6.41 -6.91 4.78
C TRP A 21 -6.83 -7.39 3.40
N PHE A 22 -5.87 -7.83 2.62
CA PHE A 22 -6.14 -8.45 1.33
C PHE A 22 -6.39 -9.93 1.50
N ASP A 23 -7.42 -10.45 0.84
CA ASP A 23 -7.78 -11.86 0.87
C ASP A 23 -7.82 -12.41 -0.56
N ASP A 24 -7.00 -13.43 -0.83
CA ASP A 24 -6.92 -14.12 -2.12
C ASP A 24 -6.73 -13.18 -3.33
N ILE A 25 -5.90 -12.13 -3.20
CA ILE A 25 -5.63 -11.24 -4.34
C ILE A 25 -4.75 -11.96 -5.38
N PRO A 26 -5.23 -12.12 -6.63
CA PRO A 26 -4.48 -12.83 -7.66
C PRO A 26 -3.15 -12.15 -7.99
N ARG A 27 -2.08 -12.93 -8.07
CA ARG A 27 -0.73 -12.49 -8.39
C ARG A 27 -0.03 -13.48 -9.30
N THR A 28 1.03 -13.01 -9.92
CA THR A 28 2.03 -13.86 -10.55
C THR A 28 3.40 -13.55 -9.94
N ILE A 29 4.20 -14.57 -9.73
CA ILE A 29 5.62 -14.44 -9.40
C ILE A 29 6.44 -15.08 -10.52
N THR A 30 7.65 -14.58 -10.72
CA THR A 30 8.56 -15.10 -11.74
C THR A 30 9.74 -15.78 -11.06
N GLN A 31 9.95 -17.06 -11.32
CA GLN A 31 11.11 -17.80 -10.86
C GLN A 31 12.39 -17.30 -11.57
N PRO A 32 13.58 -17.45 -10.98
CA PRO A 32 14.85 -17.07 -11.62
C PRO A 32 15.11 -17.70 -13.00
N ASN A 33 14.49 -18.83 -13.29
CA ASN A 33 14.56 -19.47 -14.60
C ASN A 33 13.57 -18.89 -15.64
N GLY A 34 12.77 -17.88 -15.24
CA GLY A 34 11.75 -17.26 -16.09
C GLY A 34 10.38 -17.94 -16.05
N GLU A 35 10.19 -18.99 -15.25
CA GLU A 35 8.90 -19.64 -15.06
C GLU A 35 7.96 -18.71 -14.26
N ILE A 36 6.73 -18.55 -14.75
CA ILE A 36 5.69 -17.76 -14.11
C ILE A 36 4.79 -18.67 -13.29
N ILE A 37 4.54 -18.31 -12.05
CA ILE A 37 3.65 -19.04 -11.14
C ILE A 37 2.48 -18.13 -10.79
N ASP A 38 1.26 -18.59 -11.07
CA ASP A 38 0.04 -17.95 -10.58
C ASP A 38 -0.12 -18.24 -9.08
N CYS A 39 -0.39 -17.21 -8.31
CA CYS A 39 -0.54 -17.31 -6.86
C CYS A 39 -1.54 -16.26 -6.34
N PHE A 40 -1.69 -16.21 -5.05
CA PHE A 40 -2.54 -15.26 -4.34
C PHE A 40 -1.76 -14.62 -3.19
N VAL A 41 -2.16 -13.41 -2.81
CA VAL A 41 -1.68 -12.72 -1.62
C VAL A 41 -2.82 -12.59 -0.63
N THR A 42 -2.56 -12.95 0.62
CA THR A 42 -3.45 -12.74 1.75
C THR A 42 -2.68 -12.13 2.92
N GLY A 43 -3.24 -11.10 3.56
CA GLY A 43 -2.67 -10.41 4.72
C GLY A 43 -2.69 -8.89 4.61
N ASP A 44 -1.96 -8.23 5.51
CA ASP A 44 -1.83 -6.78 5.64
C ASP A 44 -0.35 -6.32 5.63
N GLN A 45 -0.08 -5.06 5.97
CA GLN A 45 1.27 -4.52 6.04
C GLN A 45 2.14 -5.16 7.13
N TYR A 46 1.57 -5.75 8.15
CA TYR A 46 2.31 -6.37 9.27
C TYR A 46 2.60 -7.84 9.04
N GLY A 47 1.74 -8.53 8.27
CA GLY A 47 1.90 -9.94 7.99
C GLY A 47 1.06 -10.42 6.82
N ARG A 48 1.73 -10.79 5.76
CA ARG A 48 1.13 -11.30 4.52
C ARG A 48 1.85 -12.52 4.02
N ARG A 49 1.20 -13.28 3.18
CA ARG A 49 1.74 -14.50 2.59
C ARG A 49 1.36 -14.62 1.11
N LEU A 50 2.27 -15.18 0.33
CA LEU A 50 1.95 -15.73 -0.98
C LEU A 50 1.49 -17.17 -0.80
N HIS A 51 0.47 -17.60 -1.55
CA HIS A 51 0.01 -18.98 -1.52
C HIS A 51 -0.56 -19.41 -2.88
N ASP A 52 -0.63 -20.71 -3.10
CA ASP A 52 -1.30 -21.28 -4.27
C ASP A 52 -2.83 -21.34 -4.08
N ALA A 53 -3.55 -21.78 -5.12
CA ALA A 53 -5.01 -21.92 -5.10
C ALA A 53 -5.53 -22.96 -4.08
N ASN A 54 -4.66 -23.75 -3.46
CA ASN A 54 -5.00 -24.71 -2.41
C ASN A 54 -4.50 -24.27 -1.03
N ASP A 55 -4.15 -22.97 -0.90
CA ASP A 55 -3.72 -22.32 0.33
C ASP A 55 -2.36 -22.77 0.88
N PHE A 56 -1.49 -23.33 0.02
CA PHE A 56 -0.11 -23.66 0.40
C PHE A 56 0.79 -22.44 0.24
N THR A 57 1.33 -22.00 1.37
CA THR A 57 2.20 -20.82 1.44
C THR A 57 3.52 -21.04 0.71
N MET A 58 3.97 -20.00 0.01
CA MET A 58 5.21 -19.96 -0.74
C MET A 58 6.09 -18.82 -0.21
N ILE A 59 7.38 -19.08 -0.10
CA ILE A 59 8.38 -18.08 0.31
C ILE A 59 9.61 -18.14 -0.59
N MET A 60 10.26 -17.01 -0.76
CA MET A 60 11.49 -16.92 -1.52
C MET A 60 12.67 -17.41 -0.66
N ASN A 61 13.54 -18.24 -1.23
CA ASN A 61 14.82 -18.57 -0.64
C ASN A 61 15.84 -17.47 -1.01
N PRO A 62 16.40 -16.74 -0.04
CA PRO A 62 17.35 -15.65 -0.33
C PRO A 62 18.66 -16.13 -0.95
N GLU A 63 19.03 -17.42 -0.83
CA GLU A 63 20.29 -17.93 -1.38
C GLU A 63 20.26 -18.02 -2.91
N ASP A 64 19.11 -18.44 -3.49
CA ASP A 64 18.98 -18.69 -4.93
C ASP A 64 17.88 -17.88 -5.61
N GLY A 65 17.04 -17.17 -4.84
CA GLY A 65 15.94 -16.35 -5.33
C GLY A 65 14.71 -17.14 -5.80
N TYR A 66 14.72 -18.48 -5.69
CA TYR A 66 13.57 -19.29 -6.04
C TYR A 66 12.50 -19.26 -4.94
N TYR A 67 11.24 -19.29 -5.35
CA TYR A 67 10.11 -19.52 -4.47
C TYR A 67 9.91 -21.02 -4.25
N TYR A 68 9.75 -21.41 -2.98
CA TYR A 68 9.47 -22.76 -2.54
C TYR A 68 8.22 -22.79 -1.66
N TYR A 69 7.56 -23.93 -1.57
CA TYR A 69 6.54 -24.10 -0.53
C TYR A 69 7.19 -23.93 0.85
N ALA A 70 6.47 -23.23 1.73
CA ALA A 70 6.91 -22.99 3.09
C ALA A 70 6.71 -24.22 3.99
N ILE A 71 7.61 -24.39 4.95
CA ILE A 71 7.46 -25.32 6.08
C ILE A 71 7.78 -24.59 7.39
N PRO A 72 7.23 -25.04 8.53
CA PRO A 72 7.62 -24.48 9.81
C PRO A 72 9.07 -24.84 10.16
N GLY A 73 9.86 -23.84 10.55
CA GLY A 73 11.18 -24.00 11.13
C GLY A 73 11.16 -24.34 12.62
N ILE A 74 12.33 -24.33 13.27
CA ILE A 74 12.48 -24.78 14.66
C ILE A 74 11.71 -23.90 15.66
N ASN A 75 11.61 -22.59 15.37
CA ASN A 75 10.91 -21.62 16.22
C ASN A 75 9.54 -21.23 15.65
N ASN A 76 8.96 -22.04 14.79
CA ASN A 76 7.74 -21.78 14.02
C ASN A 76 7.85 -20.58 13.03
N GLU A 77 9.07 -20.12 12.72
CA GLU A 77 9.28 -19.28 11.55
C GLU A 77 8.99 -20.06 10.26
N LEU A 78 8.57 -19.36 9.21
CA LEU A 78 8.43 -20.00 7.90
C LEU A 78 9.79 -20.08 7.21
N ILE A 79 10.15 -21.27 6.76
CA ILE A 79 11.38 -21.51 6.00
C ILE A 79 11.06 -22.17 4.65
N PRO A 80 11.88 -21.93 3.60
CA PRO A 80 11.69 -22.59 2.32
C PRO A 80 11.96 -24.08 2.44
N SER A 81 11.05 -24.89 1.89
CA SER A 81 11.27 -26.32 1.68
C SER A 81 12.19 -26.54 0.46
N THR A 82 12.27 -27.77 -0.01
CA THR A 82 12.92 -28.11 -1.30
C THR A 82 11.92 -28.28 -2.44
N PHE A 83 10.64 -28.00 -2.22
CA PHE A 83 9.57 -28.23 -3.18
C PHE A 83 9.18 -26.94 -3.91
N ILE A 84 9.42 -26.91 -5.21
CA ILE A 84 9.07 -25.76 -6.06
C ILE A 84 7.58 -25.81 -6.38
N PRO A 85 6.83 -24.69 -6.18
CA PRO A 85 5.42 -24.60 -6.53
C PRO A 85 5.17 -24.97 -7.99
N GLY A 86 4.06 -25.68 -8.23
CA GLY A 86 3.70 -26.16 -9.57
C GLY A 86 4.41 -27.44 -10.03
N THR A 87 5.50 -27.85 -9.39
CA THR A 87 6.24 -29.07 -9.77
C THR A 87 5.81 -30.32 -8.98
N VAL A 88 5.20 -30.15 -7.83
CA VAL A 88 4.74 -31.21 -6.93
C VAL A 88 3.35 -30.91 -6.40
N ASP A 89 2.61 -31.96 -6.02
CA ASP A 89 1.42 -31.81 -5.16
C ASP A 89 1.88 -31.77 -3.70
N PRO A 90 1.81 -30.59 -3.02
CA PRO A 90 2.34 -30.43 -1.67
C PRO A 90 1.69 -31.37 -0.64
N LYS A 91 0.42 -31.76 -0.83
CA LYS A 91 -0.27 -32.74 0.04
C LYS A 91 0.40 -34.08 0.09
N THR A 92 0.97 -34.55 -1.03
CA THR A 92 1.64 -35.84 -1.10
C THR A 92 2.94 -35.88 -0.29
N TYR A 93 3.50 -34.72 0.02
CA TYR A 93 4.71 -34.56 0.81
C TYR A 93 4.46 -34.12 2.25
N GLY A 94 3.17 -34.09 2.67
CA GLY A 94 2.77 -33.79 4.03
C GLY A 94 2.89 -32.30 4.40
N LEU A 95 2.91 -31.40 3.40
CA LEU A 95 2.83 -29.97 3.66
C LEU A 95 1.41 -29.61 4.11
N GLU A 96 1.30 -28.60 4.96
CA GLU A 96 0.03 -28.13 5.50
C GLU A 96 -0.39 -26.81 4.81
N PRO A 97 -1.66 -26.66 4.41
CA PRO A 97 -2.18 -25.40 3.91
C PRO A 97 -2.35 -24.40 5.05
N GLY A 98 -2.46 -23.11 4.71
CA GLY A 98 -2.75 -22.05 5.67
C GLY A 98 -1.59 -21.66 6.57
N LEU A 99 -0.35 -22.09 6.26
CA LEU A 99 0.81 -21.67 7.05
C LEU A 99 1.00 -20.15 6.93
N ALA A 100 1.02 -19.48 8.07
CA ALA A 100 1.28 -18.03 8.19
C ALA A 100 2.41 -17.78 9.19
N MET A 101 2.94 -16.57 9.19
CA MET A 101 3.89 -16.16 10.23
C MET A 101 3.26 -16.30 11.62
N SER A 102 4.10 -16.46 12.64
CA SER A 102 3.60 -16.56 14.01
C SER A 102 2.99 -15.25 14.48
N LEU A 103 1.99 -15.32 15.37
CA LEU A 103 1.41 -14.12 16.02
C LEU A 103 2.46 -13.27 16.73
N ALA A 104 3.52 -13.90 17.29
CA ALA A 104 4.60 -13.19 17.93
C ALA A 104 5.45 -12.37 16.92
N GLU A 105 5.62 -12.87 15.72
CA GLU A 105 6.31 -12.20 14.63
C GLU A 105 5.44 -11.08 14.06
N TYR A 106 4.17 -11.36 13.81
CA TYR A 106 3.19 -10.36 13.41
C TYR A 106 3.14 -9.16 14.38
N ASN A 107 3.06 -9.44 15.69
CA ASN A 107 3.06 -8.39 16.71
C ASN A 107 4.38 -7.61 16.76
N ARG A 108 5.53 -8.26 16.53
CA ARG A 108 6.82 -7.54 16.42
C ARG A 108 6.84 -6.58 15.24
N ASN A 109 6.32 -7.01 14.09
CA ASN A 109 6.22 -6.16 12.90
C ASN A 109 5.29 -4.98 13.20
N LYS A 110 4.13 -5.24 13.76
CA LYS A 110 3.17 -4.22 14.17
C LYS A 110 3.80 -3.22 15.15
N ASP A 111 4.45 -3.69 16.22
CA ASP A 111 5.13 -2.85 17.19
C ASP A 111 6.25 -2.01 16.56
N PHE A 112 6.93 -2.53 15.53
CA PHE A 112 7.95 -1.79 14.81
C PHE A 112 7.37 -0.56 14.07
N TYR A 113 6.24 -0.71 13.42
CA TYR A 113 5.53 0.40 12.78
C TYR A 113 4.95 1.38 13.80
N HIS A 114 4.35 0.89 14.90
CA HIS A 114 3.71 1.72 15.92
C HIS A 114 4.66 2.40 16.91
N ASN A 115 5.84 1.84 17.18
CA ASN A 115 6.80 2.46 18.12
C ASN A 115 7.36 3.80 17.61
N SER A 116 7.28 4.08 16.31
CA SER A 116 7.55 5.40 15.74
C SER A 116 6.41 6.40 16.00
N GLU A 117 5.26 5.93 16.46
CA GLU A 117 4.02 6.69 16.64
C GLU A 117 3.81 7.23 18.07
N SER A 118 4.69 6.92 19.03
CA SER A 118 4.49 7.27 20.46
C SER A 118 4.43 8.78 20.75
N GLU A 119 4.58 9.64 19.76
CA GLU A 119 4.48 11.09 19.84
C GLU A 119 3.31 11.67 19.02
N ARG A 120 2.33 10.84 18.63
CA ARG A 120 1.32 11.14 17.62
C ARG A 120 0.21 12.13 18.02
N ASP A 121 -0.12 12.25 19.31
CA ASP A 121 -1.32 12.95 19.82
C ASP A 121 -1.47 14.43 19.42
N SER A 122 -0.47 15.04 18.77
CA SER A 122 -0.51 16.45 18.37
C SER A 122 -0.30 16.69 16.87
N ARG A 123 -0.19 15.64 16.06
CA ARG A 123 0.17 15.72 14.62
C ARG A 123 -0.88 15.14 13.68
N ASP A 124 -2.01 14.71 14.22
CA ASP A 124 -3.11 14.21 13.39
C ASP A 124 -3.71 15.36 12.59
N ALA A 125 -4.08 15.09 11.33
CA ALA A 125 -4.78 16.05 10.50
C ALA A 125 -6.12 16.46 11.14
N PRO A 126 -6.62 17.68 10.89
CA PRO A 126 -7.93 18.10 11.36
C PRO A 126 -9.03 17.16 10.86
N THR A 127 -9.99 16.83 11.73
CA THR A 127 -11.15 15.99 11.38
C THR A 127 -12.34 16.80 10.87
N SER A 128 -12.17 18.10 10.70
CA SER A 128 -13.19 19.02 10.17
C SER A 128 -12.54 20.24 9.55
N GLY A 129 -13.24 20.90 8.64
CA GLY A 129 -12.75 22.04 7.88
C GLY A 129 -12.24 21.60 6.51
N GLU A 130 -11.37 22.39 5.93
CA GLU A 130 -10.74 22.11 4.65
C GLU A 130 -9.25 21.79 4.90
N ILE A 131 -8.78 20.67 4.39
CA ILE A 131 -7.38 20.27 4.45
C ILE A 131 -6.82 20.10 3.06
N ALA A 132 -5.53 20.42 2.89
CA ALA A 132 -4.79 20.24 1.66
C ALA A 132 -3.91 19.00 1.74
N GLN A 133 -4.17 18.03 0.88
CA GLN A 133 -3.33 16.84 0.73
C GLN A 133 -2.30 17.06 -0.39
N ILE A 134 -1.03 16.81 -0.10
CA ILE A 134 0.05 16.74 -1.10
C ILE A 134 0.14 15.30 -1.58
N ASN A 135 -0.07 15.06 -2.88
CA ASN A 135 0.16 13.75 -3.49
C ASN A 135 1.32 13.79 -4.47
N VAL A 136 2.29 12.89 -4.30
CA VAL A 136 3.51 12.81 -5.12
C VAL A 136 3.53 11.50 -5.89
N PHE A 137 3.65 11.59 -7.22
CA PHE A 137 3.86 10.41 -8.07
C PHE A 137 5.34 10.08 -8.15
N ILE A 138 5.68 8.80 -7.94
CA ILE A 138 7.06 8.29 -7.97
C ILE A 138 7.16 7.10 -8.92
N ARG A 139 8.24 7.03 -9.69
CA ARG A 139 8.66 5.86 -10.45
C ARG A 139 10.16 5.61 -10.26
N PHE A 140 10.56 4.37 -10.36
CA PHE A 140 11.97 3.99 -10.25
C PHE A 140 12.73 4.21 -11.57
N ALA A 141 14.06 4.08 -11.55
CA ALA A 141 14.91 4.31 -12.71
C ALA A 141 14.57 3.40 -13.91
N ASP A 142 14.14 2.18 -13.63
CA ASP A 142 13.78 1.16 -14.61
C ASP A 142 12.27 1.09 -14.94
N ASP A 143 11.43 1.89 -14.26
CA ASP A 143 10.00 1.96 -14.55
C ASP A 143 9.71 2.81 -15.80
N PRO A 144 8.74 2.43 -16.62
CA PRO A 144 8.22 3.30 -17.67
C PRO A 144 7.44 4.50 -17.09
N VAL A 145 6.97 5.38 -17.95
CA VAL A 145 6.03 6.44 -17.56
C VAL A 145 4.69 5.85 -17.12
N PHE A 146 3.97 6.56 -16.26
CA PHE A 146 2.63 6.14 -15.84
C PHE A 146 1.71 5.96 -17.07
N PRO A 147 0.99 4.83 -17.17
CA PRO A 147 0.17 4.55 -18.34
C PRO A 147 -1.13 5.34 -18.37
N ASN A 148 -1.65 5.71 -17.20
CA ASN A 148 -2.89 6.46 -17.06
C ASN A 148 -2.61 7.97 -17.03
N PRO A 149 -3.51 8.81 -17.61
CA PRO A 149 -3.40 10.25 -17.53
C PRO A 149 -3.61 10.75 -16.09
N ARG A 150 -3.24 12.00 -15.82
CA ARG A 150 -3.43 12.63 -14.51
C ARG A 150 -4.89 12.63 -14.09
N SER A 151 -5.79 12.92 -15.00
CA SER A 151 -7.25 12.92 -14.78
C SER A 151 -7.80 11.58 -14.27
N TYR A 152 -7.17 10.45 -14.60
CA TYR A 152 -7.54 9.15 -14.03
C TYR A 152 -7.34 9.12 -12.51
N TYR A 153 -6.23 9.67 -12.04
CA TYR A 153 -5.92 9.73 -10.60
C TYR A 153 -6.75 10.81 -9.90
N ASP A 154 -6.97 11.97 -10.56
CA ASP A 154 -7.82 13.03 -10.02
C ASP A 154 -9.21 12.50 -9.62
N VAL A 155 -9.80 11.61 -10.40
CA VAL A 155 -11.12 11.02 -10.10
C VAL A 155 -11.07 10.20 -8.80
N VAL A 156 -10.00 9.45 -8.52
CA VAL A 156 -9.91 8.65 -7.29
C VAL A 156 -9.77 9.53 -6.05
N PHE A 157 -9.05 10.64 -6.15
CA PHE A 157 -8.84 11.56 -5.03
C PHE A 157 -9.98 12.57 -4.86
N GLN A 158 -10.52 13.11 -5.95
CA GLN A 158 -11.39 14.29 -5.89
C GLN A 158 -12.34 14.39 -7.08
N ALA A 159 -13.15 13.36 -7.30
CA ALA A 159 -14.25 13.40 -8.26
C ALA A 159 -15.29 14.46 -7.90
N ASP A 160 -16.23 14.71 -8.82
CA ASP A 160 -17.41 15.55 -8.57
C ASP A 160 -18.25 14.98 -7.42
N GLU A 161 -19.00 15.86 -6.72
CA GLU A 161 -19.86 15.47 -5.60
C GLU A 161 -20.86 14.37 -6.02
N GLY A 162 -20.93 13.31 -5.22
CA GLY A 162 -21.74 12.12 -5.47
C GLY A 162 -21.08 11.05 -6.35
N GLU A 163 -19.83 11.26 -6.78
CA GLU A 163 -19.03 10.25 -7.46
C GLU A 163 -17.95 9.71 -6.51
N PRO A 164 -17.72 8.39 -6.45
CA PRO A 164 -16.79 7.80 -5.47
C PRO A 164 -15.37 8.37 -5.57
N SER A 165 -14.90 9.01 -4.50
CA SER A 165 -13.54 9.54 -4.38
C SER A 165 -13.18 9.70 -2.90
N LEU A 166 -11.90 9.94 -2.60
CA LEU A 166 -11.45 10.29 -1.25
C LEU A 166 -12.22 11.49 -0.69
N ARG A 167 -12.32 12.56 -1.47
CA ARG A 167 -13.03 13.80 -1.09
C ARG A 167 -14.49 13.53 -0.79
N ASP A 168 -15.22 12.87 -1.68
CA ASP A 168 -16.66 12.64 -1.55
C ASP A 168 -16.95 11.72 -0.36
N TYR A 169 -16.16 10.67 -0.17
CA TYR A 169 -16.27 9.78 0.99
C TYR A 169 -16.16 10.56 2.31
N TYR A 170 -15.08 11.34 2.50
CA TYR A 170 -14.91 12.08 3.75
C TYR A 170 -15.91 13.23 3.92
N TRP A 171 -16.34 13.83 2.83
CA TRP A 171 -17.43 14.80 2.87
C TRP A 171 -18.72 14.17 3.38
N GLU A 172 -19.08 12.99 2.87
CA GLU A 172 -20.30 12.29 3.26
C GLU A 172 -20.23 11.75 4.71
N VAL A 173 -19.19 10.98 5.05
CA VAL A 173 -19.09 10.32 6.38
C VAL A 173 -18.86 11.31 7.52
N SER A 174 -18.32 12.50 7.24
CA SER A 174 -18.16 13.58 8.22
C SER A 174 -19.41 14.47 8.36
N TYR A 175 -20.51 14.13 7.68
CA TYR A 175 -21.72 14.96 7.62
C TYR A 175 -21.43 16.37 7.06
N ASN A 176 -20.69 16.45 5.96
CA ASN A 176 -20.27 17.67 5.30
C ASN A 176 -19.37 18.58 6.16
N SER A 177 -18.56 17.99 7.02
CA SER A 177 -17.70 18.74 7.94
C SER A 177 -16.22 18.72 7.54
N LEU A 178 -15.75 17.73 6.77
CA LEU A 178 -14.37 17.62 6.32
C LEU A 178 -14.31 17.63 4.79
N TRP A 179 -13.52 18.56 4.25
CA TRP A 179 -13.28 18.69 2.82
C TRP A 179 -11.81 18.49 2.50
N VAL A 180 -11.46 17.49 1.68
CA VAL A 180 -10.08 17.17 1.31
C VAL A 180 -9.78 17.67 -0.10
N ASN A 181 -8.83 18.58 -0.24
CA ASN A 181 -8.32 19.04 -1.53
C ASN A 181 -6.95 18.40 -1.82
N THR A 182 -6.85 17.60 -2.87
CA THR A 182 -5.59 16.94 -3.22
C THR A 182 -4.86 17.70 -4.32
N PHE A 183 -3.61 18.02 -4.07
CA PHE A 183 -2.69 18.66 -5.01
C PHE A 183 -1.65 17.65 -5.48
N HIS A 184 -1.63 17.39 -6.77
CA HIS A 184 -0.78 16.36 -7.38
C HIS A 184 0.54 16.91 -7.91
N PHE A 185 1.64 16.26 -7.56
CA PHE A 185 3.00 16.64 -7.94
C PHE A 185 3.81 15.47 -8.55
N PRO A 186 4.80 15.76 -9.41
CA PRO A 186 5.02 17.03 -10.11
C PRO A 186 3.80 17.46 -10.93
N GLY A 187 3.71 18.76 -11.24
CA GLY A 187 2.60 19.28 -12.07
C GLY A 187 2.50 18.56 -13.41
N SER A 188 1.27 18.27 -13.88
CA SER A 188 1.04 17.61 -15.17
C SER A 188 1.12 18.61 -16.34
N ILE A 189 1.49 18.08 -17.53
CA ILE A 189 1.45 18.83 -18.79
C ILE A 189 0.60 18.01 -19.76
N ASP A 190 -0.41 18.65 -20.35
CA ASP A 190 -1.31 18.02 -21.33
C ASP A 190 -1.91 16.68 -20.81
N ASP A 191 -2.31 16.65 -19.54
CA ASP A 191 -2.85 15.49 -18.85
C ASP A 191 -1.90 14.27 -18.74
N VAL A 192 -0.62 14.44 -19.08
CA VAL A 192 0.40 13.41 -18.88
C VAL A 192 0.72 13.32 -17.39
N ASN A 193 0.61 12.11 -16.81
CA ASN A 193 0.96 11.92 -15.41
C ASN A 193 2.48 11.91 -15.22
N THR A 194 3.05 13.10 -14.97
CA THR A 194 4.47 13.27 -14.63
C THR A 194 4.73 12.73 -13.22
N ALA A 195 5.96 12.25 -12.99
CA ALA A 195 6.37 11.67 -11.71
C ALA A 195 7.82 12.07 -11.38
N TYR A 196 8.14 12.13 -10.10
CA TYR A 196 9.52 12.05 -9.66
C TYR A 196 10.11 10.71 -10.10
N GLN A 197 11.25 10.73 -10.77
CA GLN A 197 11.98 9.51 -11.11
C GLN A 197 13.16 9.34 -10.18
N ASP A 198 13.15 8.27 -9.40
CA ASP A 198 14.28 7.91 -8.55
C ASP A 198 15.47 7.41 -9.37
N GLU A 199 16.68 7.57 -8.84
CA GLU A 199 17.91 7.13 -9.49
C GLU A 199 18.15 5.62 -9.42
N HIS A 200 17.49 4.93 -8.47
CA HIS A 200 17.64 3.50 -8.27
C HIS A 200 16.55 2.71 -9.01
N PRO A 201 16.88 1.49 -9.47
CA PRO A 201 15.90 0.58 -10.03
C PRO A 201 14.99 0.02 -8.92
N ARG A 202 13.84 -0.54 -9.31
CA ARG A 202 12.87 -1.15 -8.39
C ARG A 202 13.49 -2.23 -7.49
N GLY A 203 14.42 -3.03 -8.01
CA GLY A 203 15.12 -4.07 -7.25
C GLY A 203 15.87 -3.55 -6.02
N TYR A 204 16.32 -2.28 -6.04
CA TYR A 204 16.94 -1.66 -4.88
C TYR A 204 15.98 -1.58 -3.67
N TYR A 205 14.68 -1.45 -3.92
CA TYR A 205 13.62 -1.38 -2.92
C TYR A 205 12.97 -2.74 -2.62
N GLN A 206 13.59 -3.81 -3.05
CA GLN A 206 13.17 -5.20 -2.81
C GLN A 206 14.21 -5.93 -1.95
N PRO A 207 13.85 -7.06 -1.30
CA PRO A 207 14.82 -7.84 -0.51
C PRO A 207 16.01 -8.31 -1.35
N GLN A 208 17.17 -8.35 -0.72
CA GLN A 208 18.37 -8.92 -1.32
C GLN A 208 18.18 -10.43 -1.56
N SER A 209 18.60 -10.90 -2.73
CA SER A 209 18.63 -12.32 -3.05
C SER A 209 19.78 -12.64 -4.02
N GLY A 210 19.97 -13.91 -4.35
CA GLY A 210 20.93 -14.35 -5.37
C GLY A 210 20.66 -13.74 -6.75
N THR A 211 19.42 -13.35 -7.06
CA THR A 211 19.01 -12.69 -8.31
C THR A 211 18.86 -11.19 -8.18
N ASN A 212 18.82 -10.66 -6.95
CA ASN A 212 18.74 -9.23 -6.65
C ASN A 212 19.83 -8.84 -5.63
N PRO A 213 21.10 -8.76 -6.03
CA PRO A 213 22.21 -8.51 -5.10
C PRO A 213 22.18 -7.10 -4.50
N ASP A 214 21.53 -6.13 -5.15
CA ASP A 214 21.44 -4.73 -4.72
C ASP A 214 20.22 -4.45 -3.81
N GLY A 215 19.41 -5.48 -3.52
CA GLY A 215 18.27 -5.37 -2.62
C GLY A 215 18.65 -5.08 -1.17
N TYR A 216 17.68 -4.63 -0.34
CA TYR A 216 17.92 -4.36 1.08
C TYR A 216 18.11 -5.67 1.87
N GLN A 217 18.94 -5.61 2.95
CA GLN A 217 19.34 -6.80 3.71
C GLN A 217 18.57 -6.96 5.03
N ASN A 218 17.94 -5.90 5.53
CA ASN A 218 17.24 -5.90 6.82
C ASN A 218 16.27 -4.70 6.91
N ASP A 219 15.44 -4.69 7.95
CA ASP A 219 14.41 -3.67 8.18
C ASP A 219 14.97 -2.25 8.32
N ASN A 220 16.12 -2.08 8.97
CA ASN A 220 16.73 -0.76 9.09
C ASN A 220 17.14 -0.20 7.73
N GLU A 221 17.73 -1.04 6.88
CA GLU A 221 18.11 -0.63 5.53
C GLU A 221 16.88 -0.36 4.66
N ARG A 222 15.85 -1.22 4.77
CA ARG A 222 14.55 -1.00 4.13
C ARG A 222 13.98 0.38 4.49
N THR A 223 13.86 0.68 5.78
CA THR A 223 13.36 1.96 6.28
C THR A 223 14.18 3.15 5.77
N GLN A 224 15.52 3.04 5.82
CA GLN A 224 16.38 4.12 5.33
C GLN A 224 16.18 4.37 3.83
N ARG A 225 16.04 3.32 3.02
CA ARG A 225 15.81 3.43 1.58
C ARG A 225 14.45 4.07 1.29
N GLU A 226 13.39 3.63 1.96
CA GLU A 226 12.05 4.20 1.84
C GLU A 226 12.05 5.67 2.21
N HIS A 227 12.49 6.02 3.41
CA HIS A 227 12.50 7.41 3.87
C HIS A 227 13.39 8.32 3.01
N THR A 228 14.50 7.80 2.48
CA THR A 228 15.35 8.56 1.57
C THR A 228 14.65 8.82 0.24
N LEU A 229 13.98 7.81 -0.33
CA LEU A 229 13.17 7.95 -1.54
C LEU A 229 12.11 9.05 -1.37
N LEU A 230 11.32 8.95 -0.30
CA LEU A 230 10.23 9.88 -0.04
C LEU A 230 10.74 11.30 0.22
N ALA A 231 11.81 11.45 0.99
CA ALA A 231 12.44 12.74 1.24
C ALA A 231 12.98 13.38 -0.05
N ASN A 232 13.61 12.59 -0.92
CA ASN A 232 14.11 13.06 -2.20
C ASN A 232 12.96 13.53 -3.11
N ALA A 233 11.88 12.76 -3.18
CA ALA A 233 10.69 13.12 -3.96
C ALA A 233 10.05 14.42 -3.45
N LEU A 234 9.87 14.56 -2.13
CA LEU A 234 9.34 15.78 -1.51
C LEU A 234 10.22 17.00 -1.76
N ASN A 235 11.53 16.85 -1.61
CA ASN A 235 12.48 17.93 -1.88
C ASN A 235 12.44 18.37 -3.35
N ALA A 236 12.26 17.43 -4.27
CA ALA A 236 12.18 17.73 -5.70
C ALA A 236 10.94 18.57 -6.06
N ILE A 237 9.81 18.35 -5.37
CA ILE A 237 8.53 19.04 -5.66
C ILE A 237 8.28 20.26 -4.75
N SER A 238 9.07 20.45 -3.70
CA SER A 238 8.80 21.46 -2.66
C SER A 238 8.59 22.86 -3.20
N SER A 239 9.32 23.24 -4.25
CA SER A 239 9.18 24.55 -4.90
C SER A 239 7.95 24.68 -5.81
N GLU A 240 7.27 23.58 -6.13
CA GLU A 240 6.04 23.56 -6.91
C GLU A 240 4.81 23.77 -6.02
N VAL A 241 4.92 23.48 -4.70
CA VAL A 241 3.82 23.67 -3.75
C VAL A 241 3.63 25.17 -3.52
N SER A 242 2.45 25.68 -3.90
CA SER A 242 2.13 27.10 -3.74
C SER A 242 2.20 27.52 -2.26
N PRO A 243 2.89 28.61 -1.92
CA PRO A 243 2.89 29.13 -0.56
C PRO A 243 1.52 29.69 -0.10
N LEU A 244 0.53 29.72 -1.00
CA LEU A 244 -0.84 30.09 -0.70
C LEU A 244 -1.73 28.89 -0.38
N THR A 245 -1.23 27.67 -0.56
CA THR A 245 -1.93 26.46 -0.16
C THR A 245 -1.69 26.25 1.33
N ASP A 246 -2.76 26.22 2.09
CA ASP A 246 -2.74 25.93 3.52
C ASP A 246 -2.57 24.40 3.71
N ILE A 247 -1.35 23.97 4.01
CA ILE A 247 -0.98 22.57 4.19
C ILE A 247 -0.83 22.17 5.66
N ASP A 248 -1.15 23.09 6.57
CA ASP A 248 -1.05 22.97 8.03
C ASP A 248 -2.24 23.74 8.62
N ALA A 249 -3.45 23.23 8.39
CA ALA A 249 -4.71 23.92 8.66
C ALA A 249 -5.01 24.06 10.18
N ASN A 250 -4.32 23.29 11.02
CA ASN A 250 -4.42 23.38 12.48
C ASN A 250 -3.27 24.18 13.13
N ASP A 251 -2.33 24.72 12.32
CA ASP A 251 -1.15 25.50 12.77
C ASP A 251 -0.26 24.75 13.78
N ASP A 252 -0.12 23.43 13.67
CA ASP A 252 0.72 22.63 14.55
C ASP A 252 2.18 22.50 14.09
N GLY A 253 2.47 23.00 12.89
CA GLY A 253 3.80 22.99 12.27
C GLY A 253 4.09 21.72 11.46
N TYR A 254 3.07 20.87 11.24
CA TYR A 254 3.17 19.68 10.40
C TYR A 254 2.25 19.79 9.19
N VAL A 255 2.63 19.09 8.10
CA VAL A 255 1.77 18.98 6.92
C VAL A 255 0.63 18.01 7.22
N ASP A 256 -0.63 18.46 7.07
CA ASP A 256 -1.83 17.69 7.43
C ASP A 256 -1.91 16.33 6.74
N ALA A 257 -1.62 16.26 5.43
CA ALA A 257 -1.74 15.03 4.68
C ALA A 257 -0.74 14.96 3.51
N VAL A 258 0.01 13.86 3.45
CA VAL A 258 0.91 13.54 2.33
C VAL A 258 0.64 12.13 1.86
N SER A 259 0.56 11.93 0.54
CA SER A 259 0.47 10.62 -0.08
C SER A 259 1.49 10.46 -1.21
N PHE A 260 1.94 9.23 -1.41
CA PHE A 260 2.80 8.86 -2.51
C PHE A 260 2.12 7.78 -3.35
N VAL A 261 2.08 7.99 -4.65
CA VAL A 261 1.62 6.96 -5.60
C VAL A 261 2.82 6.45 -6.37
N ILE A 262 3.23 5.23 -6.03
CA ILE A 262 4.38 4.57 -6.62
C ILE A 262 3.95 3.80 -7.86
N TYR A 263 4.70 3.92 -8.94
CA TYR A 263 4.40 3.19 -10.17
C TYR A 263 4.31 1.67 -9.95
N GLY A 264 3.32 1.03 -10.56
CA GLY A 264 3.21 -0.43 -10.65
C GLY A 264 2.62 -1.10 -9.41
N GLN A 265 3.13 -2.28 -9.13
CA GLN A 265 2.71 -3.21 -8.08
C GLN A 265 3.89 -3.53 -7.15
N PRO A 266 3.68 -4.21 -6.02
CA PRO A 266 4.77 -4.54 -5.09
C PRO A 266 5.95 -5.28 -5.73
N GLY A 267 5.76 -5.92 -6.89
CA GLY A 267 6.75 -6.79 -7.54
C GLY A 267 6.82 -8.14 -6.85
N ASP A 268 7.93 -8.88 -7.11
CA ASP A 268 8.15 -10.16 -6.47
C ASP A 268 8.40 -9.93 -4.99
N TRP A 269 7.34 -10.00 -4.19
CA TRP A 269 7.33 -9.99 -2.74
C TRP A 269 8.24 -8.92 -2.09
N ALA A 270 7.87 -7.67 -2.20
CA ALA A 270 8.57 -6.59 -1.51
C ALA A 270 7.76 -6.09 -0.31
N GLU A 271 8.34 -6.18 0.89
CA GLU A 271 7.68 -5.65 2.10
C GLU A 271 7.58 -4.12 2.07
N LEU A 272 8.58 -3.44 1.53
CA LEU A 272 8.59 -2.00 1.39
C LEU A 272 7.50 -1.49 0.43
N LEU A 273 7.25 -2.22 -0.66
CA LEU A 273 6.31 -1.82 -1.69
C LEU A 273 4.89 -2.36 -1.41
N TRP A 274 4.34 -2.09 -0.24
CA TRP A 274 2.97 -2.41 0.16
C TRP A 274 2.21 -1.13 0.51
N PRO A 275 0.91 -0.99 0.21
CA PRO A 275 0.14 0.15 0.68
C PRO A 275 0.15 0.21 2.21
N HIS A 276 0.46 1.36 2.77
CA HIS A 276 0.49 1.57 4.22
C HIS A 276 0.52 3.06 4.57
N ARG A 277 0.17 3.38 5.80
CA ARG A 277 0.45 4.65 6.44
C ARG A 277 1.65 4.51 7.38
N TRP A 278 2.58 5.45 7.35
CA TRP A 278 3.70 5.51 8.30
C TRP A 278 4.20 6.94 8.52
N SER A 279 5.32 7.08 9.28
CA SER A 279 5.91 8.38 9.61
C SER A 279 7.35 8.51 9.11
N LEU A 280 7.70 9.70 8.61
CA LEU A 280 9.02 10.03 8.04
C LEU A 280 10.05 10.38 9.13
N TYR A 281 10.10 9.62 10.22
CA TYR A 281 10.88 9.94 11.42
C TYR A 281 12.39 9.98 11.23
N SER A 282 12.95 9.29 10.24
CA SER A 282 14.41 9.25 10.02
C SER A 282 14.92 10.38 9.11
N GLN A 283 14.02 11.18 8.55
CA GLN A 283 14.32 12.31 7.67
C GLN A 283 13.58 13.57 8.14
N THR A 284 14.12 14.73 7.81
CA THR A 284 13.43 15.99 8.07
C THR A 284 13.24 16.72 6.74
N VAL A 285 12.00 16.84 6.31
CA VAL A 285 11.61 17.59 5.12
C VAL A 285 10.57 18.63 5.53
N THR A 286 10.73 19.87 5.06
CA THR A 286 9.76 20.96 5.29
C THR A 286 9.27 21.51 3.96
N ILE A 287 7.97 21.76 3.87
CA ILE A 287 7.31 22.42 2.74
C ILE A 287 6.58 23.63 3.30
N ASN A 288 6.84 24.82 2.72
CA ASN A 288 6.25 26.09 3.16
C ASN A 288 6.37 26.38 4.67
N GLY A 289 7.33 25.73 5.37
CA GLY A 289 7.56 25.90 6.81
C GLY A 289 6.98 24.80 7.68
N ALA A 290 6.04 24.00 7.20
CA ALA A 290 5.51 22.83 7.89
C ALA A 290 6.36 21.57 7.65
N GLN A 291 6.58 20.76 8.66
CA GLN A 291 7.33 19.51 8.56
C GLN A 291 6.45 18.39 8.03
N VAL A 292 6.95 17.61 7.07
CA VAL A 292 6.31 16.35 6.68
C VAL A 292 6.62 15.29 7.73
N TRP A 293 5.57 14.66 8.26
CA TRP A 293 5.70 13.59 9.24
C TRP A 293 4.95 12.34 8.80
N ASP A 294 3.64 12.38 8.76
CA ASP A 294 2.79 11.28 8.32
C ASP A 294 2.71 11.20 6.80
N TYR A 295 2.67 9.98 6.28
CA TYR A 295 2.48 9.75 4.85
C TYR A 295 1.70 8.47 4.57
N LEU A 296 1.05 8.47 3.41
CA LEU A 296 0.43 7.30 2.79
C LEU A 296 1.29 6.82 1.64
N PHE A 297 1.55 5.54 1.60
CA PHE A 297 2.28 4.88 0.52
C PHE A 297 1.32 4.01 -0.28
N MET A 298 1.07 4.36 -1.54
CA MET A 298 0.12 3.71 -2.43
C MET A 298 0.82 3.18 -3.66
N LEU A 299 0.27 2.11 -4.26
CA LEU A 299 0.77 1.58 -5.53
C LEU A 299 -0.23 1.86 -6.65
N SER A 300 0.25 2.16 -7.86
CA SER A 300 -0.61 2.63 -8.95
C SER A 300 -1.42 1.54 -9.65
N GLU A 301 -1.22 0.27 -9.35
CA GLU A 301 -2.03 -0.80 -9.93
C GLU A 301 -3.41 -0.91 -9.28
N SER A 302 -4.41 -1.23 -10.09
CA SER A 302 -5.83 -1.17 -9.74
C SER A 302 -6.25 -1.98 -8.51
N TRP A 303 -5.56 -3.07 -8.17
CA TRP A 303 -5.82 -3.84 -6.96
C TRP A 303 -5.37 -3.12 -5.69
N TYR A 304 -4.33 -2.28 -5.79
CA TYR A 304 -3.72 -1.56 -4.69
C TYR A 304 -4.03 -0.06 -4.72
N PHE A 305 -4.66 0.42 -5.82
CA PHE A 305 -5.03 1.80 -6.01
C PHE A 305 -6.51 1.90 -6.38
N ASN A 306 -7.32 2.08 -5.37
CA ASN A 306 -8.76 2.32 -5.50
C ASN A 306 -9.23 3.21 -4.34
N VAL A 307 -10.44 3.74 -4.45
CA VAL A 307 -11.01 4.67 -3.47
C VAL A 307 -11.04 4.05 -2.06
N GLY A 308 -11.39 2.75 -1.93
CA GLY A 308 -11.48 2.08 -0.63
C GLY A 308 -10.14 2.02 0.09
N VAL A 309 -9.08 1.53 -0.58
CA VAL A 309 -7.72 1.47 0.01
C VAL A 309 -7.23 2.87 0.36
N LEU A 310 -7.43 3.86 -0.54
CA LEU A 310 -7.01 5.23 -0.28
C LEU A 310 -7.75 5.85 0.92
N CYS A 311 -9.05 5.64 1.04
CA CYS A 311 -9.84 6.12 2.17
C CYS A 311 -9.43 5.44 3.48
N HIS A 312 -9.14 4.14 3.44
CA HIS A 312 -8.64 3.42 4.61
C HIS A 312 -7.32 4.01 5.12
N GLU A 313 -6.31 4.12 4.26
CA GLU A 313 -5.02 4.70 4.66
C GLU A 313 -5.16 6.15 5.13
N PHE A 314 -6.04 6.92 4.48
CA PHE A 314 -6.31 8.30 4.91
C PHE A 314 -7.01 8.36 6.28
N PHE A 315 -7.78 7.34 6.65
CA PHE A 315 -8.41 7.26 7.96
C PHE A 315 -7.37 7.24 9.09
N HIS A 316 -6.22 6.62 8.83
CA HIS A 316 -5.09 6.65 9.76
C HIS A 316 -4.45 8.05 9.88
N VAL A 317 -4.47 8.87 8.84
CA VAL A 317 -4.02 10.28 8.90
C VAL A 317 -4.90 11.11 9.84
N LEU A 318 -6.17 10.76 9.93
CA LEU A 318 -7.13 11.38 10.85
C LEU A 318 -7.09 10.79 12.29
N GLY A 319 -6.12 9.90 12.59
CA GLY A 319 -5.93 9.32 13.91
C GLY A 319 -6.70 8.03 14.20
N ALA A 320 -7.43 7.48 13.23
CA ALA A 320 -8.19 6.26 13.46
C ALA A 320 -7.31 5.00 13.42
N PRO A 321 -7.52 4.03 14.32
CA PRO A 321 -6.86 2.72 14.25
C PRO A 321 -7.55 1.80 13.25
N ASP A 322 -6.85 0.74 12.83
CA ASP A 322 -7.48 -0.37 12.16
C ASP A 322 -8.60 -1.01 13.00
N LEU A 323 -9.71 -1.36 12.36
CA LEU A 323 -10.88 -1.93 13.00
C LEU A 323 -11.09 -3.42 12.69
N TYR A 324 -10.11 -4.10 12.12
CA TYR A 324 -10.15 -5.54 11.89
C TYR A 324 -9.38 -6.34 12.97
N HIS A 325 -9.56 -7.65 12.98
CA HIS A 325 -8.83 -8.53 13.90
C HIS A 325 -7.44 -8.84 13.35
N TYR A 326 -6.40 -8.46 14.07
CA TYR A 326 -5.00 -8.67 13.70
C TYR A 326 -4.52 -10.13 13.79
N ASP A 327 -5.33 -11.05 14.31
CA ASP A 327 -4.98 -12.47 14.44
C ASP A 327 -5.39 -13.32 13.23
N GLY A 328 -5.84 -12.67 12.16
CA GLY A 328 -6.14 -13.30 10.88
C GLY A 328 -7.32 -14.29 10.88
N GLY A 329 -8.06 -14.38 11.96
CA GLY A 329 -9.10 -15.40 12.13
C GLY A 329 -10.40 -14.91 12.76
N GLY A 330 -10.52 -13.60 12.92
CA GLY A 330 -11.61 -13.03 13.67
C GLY A 330 -12.96 -13.10 13.02
N SER A 331 -13.76 -14.05 13.46
CA SER A 331 -15.20 -14.02 13.21
C SER A 331 -15.91 -13.80 14.54
N PRO A 332 -16.84 -12.86 14.64
CA PRO A 332 -17.26 -11.92 13.59
C PRO A 332 -16.26 -10.78 13.36
N SER A 333 -16.20 -10.23 12.14
CA SER A 333 -15.50 -8.97 11.87
C SER A 333 -16.08 -7.87 12.77
N PRO A 334 -15.24 -7.04 13.41
CA PRO A 334 -15.70 -6.01 14.34
C PRO A 334 -16.70 -5.03 13.74
N VAL A 335 -16.51 -4.67 12.47
CA VAL A 335 -17.34 -3.71 11.73
C VAL A 335 -18.05 -4.34 10.52
N GLY A 336 -17.82 -5.62 10.26
CA GLY A 336 -18.40 -6.33 9.11
C GLY A 336 -17.86 -5.83 7.79
N GLY A 337 -18.70 -5.70 6.78
CA GLY A 337 -18.35 -5.16 5.45
C GLY A 337 -18.75 -3.68 5.30
N TRP A 338 -18.79 -2.93 6.38
CA TRP A 338 -19.22 -1.51 6.40
C TRP A 338 -18.05 -0.54 6.58
N ASP A 339 -16.86 -1.06 6.78
CA ASP A 339 -15.63 -0.29 6.88
C ASP A 339 -14.88 -0.26 5.54
N VAL A 340 -14.07 0.79 5.34
CA VAL A 340 -13.19 0.94 4.18
C VAL A 340 -11.82 0.36 4.44
#